data_c371bd9e13fe9f3aa43dd4aa1c85321b
#
_entry.id   c371bd9e13fe9f3aa43dd4aa1c85321b
#
_cell.length_a   1.000
_cell.length_b   1.000
_cell.length_c   1.000
_cell.angle_alpha   90.00
_cell.angle_beta   90.00
_cell.angle_gamma   90.00
#
_symmetry.space_group_name_H-M   'P 1'
#
loop_
_entity.id
_entity.type
_entity.pdbx_description
1 polymer ?
#
loop_
_entity_poly.entity_id
_entity_poly.type
_entity_poly.pdbx_seq_one_letter_code
_entity_poly.pdbx_strand_id
1 'polypeptide(L)'
;ERRFSDGLPKGRGIGLSGRNTRSIVGTAYSPWLYWDGRRDSQWAQALSPLEDPAEHGGNRMAYVHFISNEPDYRLQYERLFGALPDFTDKRRFPADAAPVEDPDLNAAWSSMSVDDRRLVNSVFANIGKVIAAYERRIMPGPSRFDRYVDALREGNATLAETALSKEEILGLQLFIDEARCTECHNGPLFTNHEFHNTGVLSFAGEVPDRGRIEGVRKVLADPFNCLGDYSDDPARNCPELTYARRGIELLGTTRTPSLRNLGATAPYAHKGQQASVADVLDQYNRSPLAMIGHNEAEFPLGLSRRELRWLEAFLASLD
;
A
#
# COMPACT_ATOMS: atom_id res chain seq x y z
N GLU A 1 -14.40 14.32 5.21
CA GLU A 1 -13.12 14.25 4.50
C GLU A 1 -12.63 12.81 4.46
N ARG A 2 -12.25 12.36 3.26
CA ARG A 2 -11.90 10.96 3.06
C ARG A 2 -10.39 10.79 3.23
N ARG A 3 -9.97 10.32 4.40
CA ARG A 3 -8.54 10.07 4.71
C ARG A 3 -8.02 8.81 4.02
N PHE A 4 -8.93 7.89 3.65
CA PHE A 4 -8.57 6.55 3.16
C PHE A 4 -7.57 5.81 4.06
N SER A 5 -7.68 6.04 5.37
CA SER A 5 -6.99 5.39 6.47
C SER A 5 -7.94 5.37 7.66
N ASP A 6 -7.87 4.34 8.50
CA ASP A 6 -8.74 4.21 9.69
C ASP A 6 -8.23 4.99 10.91
N GLY A 7 -7.01 5.52 10.84
CA GLY A 7 -6.39 6.29 11.94
C GLY A 7 -6.01 5.43 13.14
N LEU A 8 -5.88 4.12 12.97
CA LEU A 8 -5.52 3.19 14.04
C LEU A 8 -4.10 2.64 13.86
N PRO A 9 -3.41 2.26 14.94
CA PRO A 9 -2.08 1.62 14.85
C PRO A 9 -2.08 0.36 14.00
N LYS A 10 -3.14 -0.44 14.11
CA LYS A 10 -3.38 -1.64 13.28
C LYS A 10 -4.76 -1.52 12.66
N GLY A 11 -4.86 -1.86 11.38
CA GLY A 11 -6.12 -1.79 10.64
C GLY A 11 -7.22 -2.62 11.31
N ARG A 12 -8.44 -2.11 11.30
CA ARG A 12 -9.60 -2.73 11.93
C ARG A 12 -10.70 -3.02 10.93
N GLY A 13 -10.96 -4.29 10.73
CA GLY A 13 -12.12 -4.81 10.03
C GLY A 13 -13.02 -5.56 11.01
N ILE A 14 -13.35 -6.82 10.70
CA ILE A 14 -14.00 -7.76 11.64
C ILE A 14 -13.08 -8.04 12.83
N GLY A 15 -11.77 -8.16 12.56
CA GLY A 15 -10.70 -8.30 13.55
C GLY A 15 -9.68 -7.16 13.45
N LEU A 16 -8.49 -7.41 13.97
CA LEU A 16 -7.34 -6.51 13.86
C LEU A 16 -6.33 -7.09 12.88
N SER A 17 -5.92 -6.30 11.90
CA SER A 17 -4.81 -6.66 11.01
C SER A 17 -3.47 -6.61 11.75
N GLY A 18 -2.45 -7.23 11.18
CA GLY A 18 -1.10 -7.23 11.77
C GLY A 18 -0.35 -5.90 11.64
N ARG A 19 -0.82 -4.97 10.82
CA ARG A 19 -0.14 -3.72 10.46
C ARG A 19 -1.09 -2.55 10.34
N ASN A 20 -0.51 -1.35 10.32
CA ASN A 20 -1.23 -0.09 10.07
C ASN A 20 -1.83 -0.06 8.66
N THR A 21 -3.04 0.49 8.55
CA THR A 21 -3.75 0.68 7.27
C THR A 21 -3.08 1.78 6.46
N ARG A 22 -2.68 1.44 5.23
CA ARG A 22 -2.13 2.43 4.30
C ARG A 22 -3.24 3.13 3.53
N SER A 23 -3.06 4.44 3.34
CA SER A 23 -3.93 5.20 2.43
C SER A 23 -3.78 4.69 0.99
N ILE A 24 -4.89 4.68 0.25
CA ILE A 24 -4.92 4.37 -1.19
C ILE A 24 -4.73 5.61 -2.08
N VAL A 25 -4.56 6.80 -1.48
CA VAL A 25 -4.29 8.04 -2.23
C VAL A 25 -2.96 7.92 -2.98
N GLY A 26 -2.99 8.16 -4.28
CA GLY A 26 -1.80 8.14 -5.14
C GLY A 26 -1.22 6.75 -5.45
N THR A 27 -1.89 5.66 -5.04
CA THR A 27 -1.39 4.29 -5.26
C THR A 27 -1.38 3.86 -6.73
N ALA A 28 -1.99 4.63 -7.63
CA ALA A 28 -1.94 4.39 -9.08
C ALA A 28 -0.52 4.28 -9.66
N TYR A 29 0.45 4.92 -9.01
CA TYR A 29 1.85 4.93 -9.43
C TYR A 29 2.74 4.01 -8.59
N SER A 30 2.16 3.22 -7.69
CA SER A 30 2.91 2.34 -6.80
C SER A 30 3.09 0.95 -7.44
N PRO A 31 4.32 0.52 -7.72
CA PRO A 31 4.58 -0.83 -8.23
C PRO A 31 4.38 -1.91 -7.17
N TRP A 32 4.29 -1.51 -5.89
CA TRP A 32 4.12 -2.40 -4.76
C TRP A 32 3.05 -1.88 -3.80
N LEU A 33 2.16 -2.74 -3.33
CA LEU A 33 1.13 -2.42 -2.34
C LEU A 33 1.40 -3.18 -1.03
N TYR A 34 0.84 -2.66 0.08
CA TYR A 34 1.17 -3.03 1.45
C TYR A 34 2.58 -2.62 1.91
N TRP A 35 2.86 -2.72 3.21
CA TRP A 35 4.14 -2.40 3.81
C TRP A 35 5.27 -3.33 3.35
N ASP A 36 4.95 -4.58 3.08
CA ASP A 36 5.87 -5.62 2.63
C ASP A 36 5.87 -5.83 1.11
N GLY A 37 5.04 -5.10 0.37
CA GLY A 37 4.93 -5.24 -1.08
C GLY A 37 4.42 -6.62 -1.53
N ARG A 38 3.55 -7.25 -0.73
CA ARG A 38 2.97 -8.56 -1.05
C ARG A 38 1.95 -8.57 -2.18
N ARG A 39 1.72 -7.40 -2.80
CA ARG A 39 0.91 -7.23 -4.02
C ARG A 39 1.63 -6.26 -4.96
N ASP A 40 1.55 -6.53 -6.25
CA ASP A 40 2.22 -5.80 -7.33
C ASP A 40 1.29 -4.86 -8.11
N SER A 41 0.04 -4.80 -7.74
CA SER A 41 -0.96 -4.00 -8.45
C SER A 41 -2.15 -3.66 -7.56
N GLN A 42 -2.83 -2.56 -7.86
CA GLN A 42 -4.06 -2.18 -7.14
C GLN A 42 -5.13 -3.26 -7.22
N TRP A 43 -5.30 -3.91 -8.39
CA TRP A 43 -6.33 -4.94 -8.53
C TRP A 43 -6.04 -6.19 -7.70
N ALA A 44 -4.78 -6.60 -7.60
CA ALA A 44 -4.38 -7.72 -6.74
C ALA A 44 -4.52 -7.35 -5.25
N GLN A 45 -4.21 -6.10 -4.90
CA GLN A 45 -4.37 -5.61 -3.53
C GLN A 45 -5.84 -5.56 -3.13
N ALA A 46 -6.72 -5.06 -4.00
CA ALA A 46 -8.16 -4.92 -3.72
C ALA A 46 -8.84 -6.27 -3.40
N LEU A 47 -8.32 -7.38 -3.90
CA LEU A 47 -8.85 -8.72 -3.61
C LEU A 47 -8.51 -9.20 -2.20
N SER A 48 -7.37 -8.78 -1.65
CA SER A 48 -6.88 -9.30 -0.37
C SER A 48 -7.83 -9.05 0.81
N PRO A 49 -8.34 -7.81 1.03
CA PRO A 49 -9.26 -7.52 2.13
C PRO A 49 -10.56 -8.33 2.05
N LEU A 50 -11.00 -8.68 0.86
CA LEU A 50 -12.28 -9.37 0.66
C LEU A 50 -12.30 -10.77 1.29
N GLU A 51 -11.14 -11.47 1.31
CA GLU A 51 -11.02 -12.82 1.87
C GLU A 51 -10.20 -12.86 3.17
N ASP A 52 -9.58 -11.73 3.59
CA ASP A 52 -8.83 -11.68 4.85
C ASP A 52 -9.78 -11.80 6.05
N PRO A 53 -9.59 -12.79 6.95
CA PRO A 53 -10.50 -13.02 8.07
C PRO A 53 -10.48 -11.89 9.12
N ALA A 54 -9.44 -11.06 9.14
CA ALA A 54 -9.39 -9.89 10.01
C ALA A 54 -10.03 -8.65 9.36
N GLU A 55 -10.21 -8.64 8.04
CA GLU A 55 -10.77 -7.49 7.31
C GLU A 55 -12.25 -7.72 6.96
N HIS A 56 -12.59 -8.29 5.78
CA HIS A 56 -13.98 -8.56 5.38
C HIS A 56 -14.44 -9.97 5.75
N GLY A 57 -13.52 -10.96 5.81
CA GLY A 57 -13.84 -12.34 6.13
C GLY A 57 -14.81 -13.03 5.17
N GLY A 58 -14.88 -12.54 3.93
CA GLY A 58 -15.74 -13.11 2.89
C GLY A 58 -15.08 -14.26 2.13
N ASN A 59 -15.71 -14.68 1.05
CA ASN A 59 -15.14 -15.69 0.18
C ASN A 59 -15.47 -15.38 -1.29
N ARG A 60 -14.57 -15.75 -2.20
CA ARG A 60 -14.71 -15.42 -3.64
C ARG A 60 -15.95 -16.01 -4.29
N MET A 61 -16.40 -17.16 -3.84
CA MET A 61 -17.60 -17.80 -4.40
C MET A 61 -18.86 -16.99 -4.06
N ALA A 62 -18.99 -16.53 -2.81
CA ALA A 62 -20.10 -15.67 -2.39
C ALA A 62 -20.11 -14.35 -3.18
N TYR A 63 -18.97 -13.74 -3.42
CA TYR A 63 -18.89 -12.52 -4.25
C TYR A 63 -19.29 -12.78 -5.70
N VAL A 64 -18.87 -13.91 -6.28
CA VAL A 64 -19.28 -14.31 -7.64
C VAL A 64 -20.78 -14.54 -7.72
N HIS A 65 -21.38 -15.22 -6.74
CA HIS A 65 -22.84 -15.38 -6.67
C HIS A 65 -23.55 -14.05 -6.52
N PHE A 66 -23.02 -13.14 -5.70
CA PHE A 66 -23.59 -11.80 -5.56
C PHE A 66 -23.64 -11.06 -6.91
N ILE A 67 -22.50 -10.99 -7.62
CA ILE A 67 -22.45 -10.36 -8.95
C ILE A 67 -23.42 -11.02 -9.94
N SER A 68 -23.56 -12.35 -9.87
CA SER A 68 -24.42 -13.11 -10.80
C SER A 68 -25.91 -12.92 -10.53
N ASN A 69 -26.31 -12.74 -9.27
CA ASN A 69 -27.70 -12.70 -8.85
C ASN A 69 -28.27 -11.27 -8.78
N GLU A 70 -27.42 -10.26 -8.62
CA GLU A 70 -27.83 -8.85 -8.59
C GLU A 70 -27.89 -8.27 -10.00
N PRO A 71 -29.07 -7.95 -10.56
CA PRO A 71 -29.23 -7.60 -11.98
C PRO A 71 -28.37 -6.42 -12.43
N ASP A 72 -28.24 -5.39 -11.60
CA ASP A 72 -27.45 -4.19 -11.93
C ASP A 72 -25.95 -4.50 -12.00
N TYR A 73 -25.43 -5.29 -11.04
CA TYR A 73 -24.02 -5.72 -11.05
C TYR A 73 -23.73 -6.66 -12.21
N ARG A 74 -24.61 -7.61 -12.47
CA ARG A 74 -24.49 -8.51 -13.61
C ARG A 74 -24.45 -7.74 -14.93
N LEU A 75 -25.38 -6.82 -15.16
CA LEU A 75 -25.42 -5.99 -16.36
C LEU A 75 -24.13 -5.20 -16.55
N GLN A 76 -23.62 -4.56 -15.50
CA GLN A 76 -22.38 -3.80 -15.57
C GLN A 76 -21.16 -4.71 -15.83
N TYR A 77 -21.13 -5.86 -15.18
CA TYR A 77 -20.06 -6.85 -15.41
C TYR A 77 -20.04 -7.30 -16.87
N GLU A 78 -21.19 -7.71 -17.42
CA GLU A 78 -21.30 -8.21 -18.79
C GLU A 78 -20.94 -7.13 -19.83
N ARG A 79 -21.20 -5.88 -19.54
CA ARG A 79 -20.78 -4.74 -20.40
C ARG A 79 -19.27 -4.53 -20.42
N LEU A 80 -18.56 -4.81 -19.34
CA LEU A 80 -17.13 -4.57 -19.20
C LEU A 80 -16.28 -5.79 -19.61
N PHE A 81 -16.75 -6.99 -19.30
CA PHE A 81 -15.93 -8.21 -19.39
C PHE A 81 -16.53 -9.30 -20.28
N GLY A 82 -17.70 -9.05 -20.86
CA GLY A 82 -18.42 -10.05 -21.65
C GLY A 82 -19.33 -10.92 -20.79
N ALA A 83 -19.94 -11.92 -21.43
CA ALA A 83 -20.94 -12.78 -20.77
C ALA A 83 -20.43 -13.40 -19.48
N LEU A 84 -21.21 -13.27 -18.41
CA LEU A 84 -20.92 -13.89 -17.13
C LEU A 84 -21.17 -15.42 -17.24
N PRO A 85 -20.26 -16.28 -16.77
CA PRO A 85 -20.48 -17.73 -16.71
C PRO A 85 -21.73 -18.06 -15.90
N ASP A 86 -22.34 -19.22 -16.20
CA ASP A 86 -23.47 -19.74 -15.44
C ASP A 86 -23.00 -20.40 -14.13
N PHE A 87 -23.33 -19.78 -13.01
CA PHE A 87 -23.00 -20.24 -11.65
C PHE A 87 -24.20 -20.87 -10.92
N THR A 88 -25.26 -21.27 -11.62
CA THR A 88 -26.49 -21.79 -11.00
C THR A 88 -26.36 -23.23 -10.49
N ASP A 89 -25.48 -24.05 -11.08
CA ASP A 89 -25.25 -25.43 -10.61
C ASP A 89 -24.46 -25.44 -9.29
N LYS A 90 -25.16 -25.59 -8.18
CA LYS A 90 -24.59 -25.59 -6.82
C LYS A 90 -23.66 -26.76 -6.51
N ARG A 91 -23.64 -27.83 -7.33
CA ARG A 91 -22.68 -28.93 -7.19
C ARG A 91 -21.33 -28.56 -7.75
N ARG A 92 -21.31 -27.77 -8.83
CA ARG A 92 -20.08 -27.21 -9.42
C ARG A 92 -19.63 -25.94 -8.68
N PHE A 93 -20.58 -25.11 -8.29
CA PHE A 93 -20.37 -23.79 -7.69
C PHE A 93 -21.14 -23.73 -6.35
N PRO A 94 -20.57 -24.24 -5.26
CA PRO A 94 -21.20 -24.20 -3.93
C PRO A 94 -21.50 -22.77 -3.51
N ALA A 95 -22.36 -22.59 -2.49
CA ALA A 95 -22.73 -21.25 -2.03
C ALA A 95 -21.52 -20.47 -1.54
N ASP A 96 -20.63 -21.15 -0.81
CA ASP A 96 -19.42 -20.61 -0.19
C ASP A 96 -18.23 -21.51 -0.50
N ALA A 97 -17.16 -20.90 -1.02
CA ALA A 97 -15.89 -21.58 -1.25
C ALA A 97 -14.76 -20.58 -1.50
N ALA A 98 -13.61 -20.82 -0.94
CA ALA A 98 -12.39 -20.04 -1.19
C ALA A 98 -11.13 -20.81 -0.76
N PRO A 99 -9.94 -20.55 -1.33
CA PRO A 99 -8.67 -21.13 -0.88
C PRO A 99 -8.11 -20.32 0.31
N VAL A 100 -8.81 -20.30 1.41
CA VAL A 100 -8.49 -19.60 2.65
C VAL A 100 -8.19 -20.56 3.79
N GLU A 101 -7.79 -20.05 4.96
CA GLU A 101 -7.45 -20.89 6.11
C GLU A 101 -8.67 -21.59 6.74
N ASP A 102 -9.88 -21.09 6.50
CA ASP A 102 -11.11 -21.74 6.95
C ASP A 102 -11.24 -23.14 6.30
N PRO A 103 -11.31 -24.24 7.12
CA PRO A 103 -11.28 -25.60 6.60
C PRO A 103 -12.48 -25.95 5.71
N ASP A 104 -13.65 -25.44 6.03
CA ASP A 104 -14.89 -25.76 5.30
C ASP A 104 -14.90 -25.06 3.93
N LEU A 105 -14.54 -23.76 3.91
CA LEU A 105 -14.39 -23.01 2.65
C LEU A 105 -13.30 -23.59 1.77
N ASN A 106 -12.17 -24.01 2.34
CA ASN A 106 -11.07 -24.63 1.61
C ASN A 106 -11.43 -26.01 1.07
N ALA A 107 -12.14 -26.83 1.86
CA ALA A 107 -12.61 -28.14 1.40
C ALA A 107 -13.61 -28.00 0.25
N ALA A 108 -14.57 -27.11 0.34
CA ALA A 108 -15.52 -26.79 -0.73
C ALA A 108 -14.78 -26.33 -2.00
N TRP A 109 -13.83 -25.41 -1.87
CA TRP A 109 -12.99 -24.94 -2.98
C TRP A 109 -12.18 -26.06 -3.62
N SER A 110 -11.56 -26.90 -2.81
CA SER A 110 -10.71 -28.00 -3.27
C SER A 110 -11.50 -29.10 -3.99
N SER A 111 -12.79 -29.27 -3.69
CA SER A 111 -13.68 -30.21 -4.36
C SER A 111 -14.11 -29.78 -5.76
N MET A 112 -13.97 -28.48 -6.09
CA MET A 112 -14.30 -27.94 -7.42
C MET A 112 -13.27 -28.38 -8.47
N SER A 113 -13.71 -28.54 -9.72
CA SER A 113 -12.79 -28.79 -10.84
C SER A 113 -11.84 -27.61 -11.04
N VAL A 114 -10.68 -27.86 -11.66
CA VAL A 114 -9.69 -26.80 -11.99
C VAL A 114 -10.33 -25.73 -12.87
N ASP A 115 -11.14 -26.14 -13.84
CA ASP A 115 -11.78 -25.22 -14.77
C ASP A 115 -12.85 -24.36 -14.08
N ASP A 116 -13.64 -24.95 -13.18
CA ASP A 116 -14.63 -24.18 -12.39
C ASP A 116 -13.94 -23.16 -11.48
N ARG A 117 -12.83 -23.54 -10.83
CA ARG A 117 -12.01 -22.61 -10.04
C ARG A 117 -11.43 -21.47 -10.88
N ARG A 118 -11.02 -21.75 -12.12
CA ARG A 118 -10.55 -20.73 -13.07
C ARG A 118 -11.65 -19.73 -13.42
N LEU A 119 -12.87 -20.20 -13.68
CA LEU A 119 -14.02 -19.32 -13.94
C LEU A 119 -14.30 -18.39 -12.76
N VAL A 120 -14.34 -18.93 -11.54
CA VAL A 120 -14.54 -18.15 -10.33
C VAL A 120 -13.40 -17.14 -10.13
N ASN A 121 -12.15 -17.57 -10.28
CA ASN A 121 -10.99 -16.70 -10.15
C ASN A 121 -10.99 -15.56 -11.19
N SER A 122 -11.44 -15.83 -12.42
CA SER A 122 -11.54 -14.80 -13.46
C SER A 122 -12.54 -13.71 -13.07
N VAL A 123 -13.72 -14.10 -12.57
CA VAL A 123 -14.70 -13.12 -12.10
C VAL A 123 -14.19 -12.37 -10.88
N PHE A 124 -13.56 -13.06 -9.93
CA PHE A 124 -12.98 -12.44 -8.74
C PHE A 124 -11.86 -11.45 -9.10
N ALA A 125 -10.96 -11.80 -10.02
CA ALA A 125 -9.94 -10.89 -10.55
C ALA A 125 -10.57 -9.63 -11.16
N ASN A 126 -11.65 -9.78 -11.93
CA ASN A 126 -12.36 -8.66 -12.54
C ASN A 126 -12.99 -7.73 -11.49
N ILE A 127 -13.47 -8.25 -10.35
CA ILE A 127 -13.90 -7.41 -9.21
C ILE A 127 -12.73 -6.53 -8.73
N GLY A 128 -11.55 -7.10 -8.53
CA GLY A 128 -10.35 -6.34 -8.16
C GLY A 128 -10.00 -5.27 -9.19
N LYS A 129 -10.10 -5.58 -10.48
CA LYS A 129 -9.84 -4.63 -11.58
C LYS A 129 -10.82 -3.45 -11.60
N VAL A 130 -12.09 -3.68 -11.30
CA VAL A 130 -13.10 -2.61 -11.15
C VAL A 130 -12.77 -1.71 -9.97
N ILE A 131 -12.42 -2.27 -8.81
CA ILE A 131 -11.99 -1.50 -7.63
C ILE A 131 -10.74 -0.68 -7.97
N ALA A 132 -9.74 -1.28 -8.58
CA ALA A 132 -8.51 -0.59 -9.00
C ALA A 132 -8.80 0.55 -10.00
N ALA A 133 -9.74 0.38 -10.91
CA ALA A 133 -10.15 1.44 -11.84
C ALA A 133 -10.72 2.67 -11.10
N TYR A 134 -11.45 2.46 -10.01
CA TYR A 134 -11.91 3.52 -9.14
C TYR A 134 -10.74 4.14 -8.35
N GLU A 135 -9.89 3.33 -7.73
CA GLU A 135 -8.76 3.78 -6.91
C GLU A 135 -7.76 4.62 -7.70
N ARG A 136 -7.52 4.32 -8.99
CA ARG A 136 -6.66 5.13 -9.87
C ARG A 136 -7.07 6.60 -9.97
N ARG A 137 -8.31 6.94 -9.64
CA ARG A 137 -8.81 8.32 -9.64
C ARG A 137 -8.59 9.04 -8.30
N ILE A 138 -8.13 8.32 -7.28
CA ILE A 138 -7.90 8.86 -5.94
C ILE A 138 -6.47 9.39 -5.88
N MET A 139 -6.31 10.65 -6.24
CA MET A 139 -5.01 11.33 -6.29
C MET A 139 -4.94 12.43 -5.22
N PRO A 140 -3.74 12.73 -4.69
CA PRO A 140 -3.56 13.91 -3.87
C PRO A 140 -3.83 15.16 -4.70
N GLY A 141 -4.46 16.15 -4.10
CA GLY A 141 -4.58 17.47 -4.68
C GLY A 141 -3.24 18.22 -4.67
N PRO A 142 -3.15 19.39 -5.34
CA PRO A 142 -1.96 20.23 -5.29
C PRO A 142 -1.78 20.81 -3.88
N SER A 143 -0.60 20.59 -3.32
CA SER A 143 -0.21 21.10 -1.98
C SER A 143 0.36 22.52 -2.05
N ARG A 144 0.70 23.11 -0.88
CA ARG A 144 1.42 24.38 -0.82
C ARG A 144 2.81 24.29 -1.43
N PHE A 145 3.49 23.16 -1.23
CA PHE A 145 4.77 22.88 -1.87
C PHE A 145 4.65 22.83 -3.40
N ASP A 146 3.60 22.24 -3.95
CA ASP A 146 3.41 22.23 -5.41
C ASP A 146 3.23 23.65 -5.97
N ARG A 147 2.44 24.48 -5.30
CA ARG A 147 2.29 25.91 -5.68
C ARG A 147 3.62 26.68 -5.62
N TYR A 148 4.46 26.37 -4.64
CA TYR A 148 5.82 26.94 -4.55
C TYR A 148 6.67 26.54 -5.75
N VAL A 149 6.69 25.26 -6.10
CA VAL A 149 7.45 24.73 -7.24
C VAL A 149 6.94 25.32 -8.56
N ASP A 150 5.63 25.39 -8.75
CA ASP A 150 5.02 25.95 -9.96
C ASP A 150 5.37 27.45 -10.08
N ALA A 151 5.29 28.20 -8.99
CA ALA A 151 5.68 29.60 -8.96
C ALA A 151 7.15 29.82 -9.36
N LEU A 152 8.07 28.97 -8.86
CA LEU A 152 9.48 29.00 -9.27
C LEU A 152 9.66 28.70 -10.77
N ARG A 153 8.97 27.70 -11.29
CA ARG A 153 9.03 27.33 -12.71
C ARG A 153 8.51 28.43 -13.65
N GLU A 154 7.52 29.18 -13.18
CA GLU A 154 6.94 30.34 -13.89
C GLU A 154 7.73 31.63 -13.70
N GLY A 155 8.77 31.63 -12.86
CA GLY A 155 9.55 32.83 -12.53
C GLY A 155 8.77 33.85 -11.68
N ASN A 156 7.71 33.42 -10.99
CA ASN A 156 6.87 34.26 -10.15
C ASN A 156 7.40 34.31 -8.72
N ALA A 157 8.38 35.17 -8.47
CA ALA A 157 9.02 35.29 -7.16
C ALA A 157 8.04 35.66 -6.03
N THR A 158 7.09 36.55 -6.28
CA THR A 158 6.10 36.99 -5.29
C THR A 158 5.20 35.82 -4.84
N LEU A 159 4.76 34.99 -5.77
CA LEU A 159 3.95 33.80 -5.44
C LEU A 159 4.80 32.76 -4.70
N ALA A 160 6.04 32.55 -5.11
CA ALA A 160 6.94 31.63 -4.43
C ALA A 160 7.20 32.06 -2.96
N GLU A 161 7.48 33.33 -2.70
CA GLU A 161 7.69 33.87 -1.35
C GLU A 161 6.46 33.72 -0.43
N THR A 162 5.25 33.67 -1.00
CA THR A 162 4.00 33.56 -0.23
C THR A 162 3.50 32.13 -0.10
N ALA A 163 3.94 31.22 -0.96
CA ALA A 163 3.49 29.82 -0.97
C ALA A 163 4.04 29.01 0.21
N LEU A 164 5.30 29.24 0.58
CA LEU A 164 5.94 28.62 1.74
C LEU A 164 6.48 29.69 2.70
N SER A 165 6.39 29.42 3.98
CA SER A 165 7.02 30.22 5.02
C SER A 165 8.54 30.03 5.04
N LYS A 166 9.25 30.92 5.70
CA LYS A 166 10.72 30.80 5.89
C LYS A 166 11.10 29.49 6.59
N GLU A 167 10.32 29.06 7.56
CA GLU A 167 10.57 27.82 8.31
C GLU A 167 10.40 26.60 7.43
N GLU A 168 9.39 26.58 6.55
CA GLU A 168 9.17 25.53 5.57
C GLU A 168 10.28 25.45 4.52
N ILE A 169 10.81 26.59 4.09
CA ILE A 169 11.97 26.63 3.18
C ILE A 169 13.24 26.10 3.86
N LEU A 170 13.47 26.46 5.12
CA LEU A 170 14.59 25.92 5.90
C LEU A 170 14.43 24.41 6.11
N GLY A 171 13.20 23.92 6.35
CA GLY A 171 12.90 22.51 6.42
C GLY A 171 13.12 21.78 5.10
N LEU A 172 12.77 22.39 3.97
CA LEU A 172 13.06 21.84 2.63
C LEU A 172 14.56 21.71 2.39
N GLN A 173 15.36 22.71 2.77
CA GLN A 173 16.81 22.66 2.66
C GLN A 173 17.38 21.50 3.47
N LEU A 174 16.99 21.36 4.74
CA LEU A 174 17.39 20.22 5.58
C LEU A 174 16.96 18.87 4.96
N PHE A 175 15.75 18.79 4.42
CA PHE A 175 15.22 17.57 3.79
C PHE A 175 16.07 17.11 2.59
N ILE A 176 16.61 18.07 1.82
CA ILE A 176 17.46 17.81 0.65
C ILE A 176 18.90 17.50 1.07
N ASP A 177 19.45 18.30 1.99
CA ASP A 177 20.89 18.31 2.31
C ASP A 177 21.21 17.40 3.51
N GLU A 178 21.27 17.97 4.73
CA GLU A 178 21.83 17.29 5.91
C GLU A 178 21.02 16.07 6.36
N ALA A 179 19.68 16.14 6.27
CA ALA A 179 18.83 15.02 6.68
C ALA A 179 18.72 13.91 5.60
N ARG A 180 19.18 14.18 4.36
CA ARG A 180 19.25 13.21 3.25
C ARG A 180 17.94 12.46 2.97
N CYS A 181 16.80 13.05 3.31
CA CYS A 181 15.49 12.39 3.17
C CYS A 181 15.15 12.06 1.71
N THR A 182 15.73 12.84 0.76
CA THR A 182 15.55 12.62 -0.69
C THR A 182 16.16 11.33 -1.22
N GLU A 183 17.00 10.63 -0.46
CA GLU A 183 17.53 9.32 -0.88
C GLU A 183 16.40 8.28 -1.01
N CYS A 184 15.42 8.33 -0.11
CA CYS A 184 14.27 7.46 -0.14
C CYS A 184 12.96 8.20 -0.54
N HIS A 185 12.83 9.47 -0.16
CA HIS A 185 11.63 10.27 -0.38
C HIS A 185 11.81 11.27 -1.52
N ASN A 186 11.84 10.77 -2.75
CA ASN A 186 12.03 11.56 -3.97
C ASN A 186 10.85 11.46 -4.94
N GLY A 187 10.93 12.20 -6.05
CA GLY A 187 9.88 12.24 -7.07
C GLY A 187 8.58 12.93 -6.62
N PRO A 188 7.56 12.99 -7.48
CA PRO A 188 6.34 13.75 -7.23
C PRO A 188 5.51 13.26 -6.02
N LEU A 189 5.64 12.01 -5.65
CA LEU A 189 4.96 11.41 -4.50
C LEU A 189 5.86 11.32 -3.26
N PHE A 190 7.09 11.83 -3.31
CA PHE A 190 8.05 11.72 -2.21
C PHE A 190 8.22 10.28 -1.73
N THR A 191 8.50 9.37 -2.67
CA THR A 191 8.80 7.97 -2.42
C THR A 191 9.53 7.37 -3.62
N ASN A 192 10.57 6.59 -3.37
CA ASN A 192 11.25 5.78 -4.37
C ASN A 192 10.57 4.41 -4.56
N HIS A 193 9.52 4.11 -3.79
CA HIS A 193 8.81 2.83 -3.72
C HIS A 193 9.67 1.62 -3.32
N GLU A 194 10.94 1.82 -2.96
CA GLU A 194 11.85 0.77 -2.50
C GLU A 194 11.59 0.37 -1.03
N PHE A 195 12.32 -0.64 -0.59
CA PHE A 195 12.14 -1.24 0.73
C PHE A 195 13.36 -0.99 1.58
N HIS A 196 13.17 -0.36 2.73
CA HIS A 196 14.22 0.02 3.67
C HIS A 196 13.87 -0.39 5.10
N ASN A 197 14.89 -0.74 5.87
CA ASN A 197 14.76 -0.89 7.32
C ASN A 197 15.33 0.35 7.98
N THR A 198 14.50 1.11 8.66
CA THR A 198 14.88 2.37 9.31
C THR A 198 14.90 2.24 10.84
N GLY A 199 15.09 1.03 11.35
CA GLY A 199 15.23 0.76 12.77
C GLY A 199 13.96 1.01 13.60
N VAL A 200 12.78 1.01 12.97
CA VAL A 200 11.51 1.15 13.72
C VAL A 200 11.30 -0.07 14.61
N LEU A 201 11.27 0.16 15.93
CA LEU A 201 11.15 -0.90 16.92
C LEU A 201 9.72 -1.44 16.96
N SER A 202 9.59 -2.75 17.16
CA SER A 202 8.30 -3.39 17.45
C SER A 202 7.80 -2.98 18.83
N PHE A 203 6.50 -3.09 19.06
CA PHE A 203 5.95 -2.94 20.41
C PHE A 203 6.52 -4.00 21.35
N ALA A 204 6.60 -3.66 22.65
CA ALA A 204 7.12 -4.57 23.66
C ALA A 204 6.36 -5.90 23.65
N GLY A 205 7.10 -7.01 23.59
CA GLY A 205 6.54 -8.36 23.53
C GLY A 205 6.08 -8.83 22.14
N GLU A 206 6.11 -7.99 21.11
CA GLU A 206 5.82 -8.41 19.75
C GLU A 206 7.06 -8.95 19.04
N VAL A 207 6.86 -9.97 18.22
CA VAL A 207 7.89 -10.47 17.31
C VAL A 207 8.19 -9.41 16.25
N PRO A 208 9.47 -9.13 15.95
CA PRO A 208 9.84 -8.19 14.91
C PRO A 208 9.24 -8.55 13.55
N ASP A 209 8.79 -7.54 12.83
CA ASP A 209 8.22 -7.70 11.50
C ASP A 209 9.30 -8.08 10.49
N ARG A 210 9.11 -9.18 9.78
CA ARG A 210 10.08 -9.67 8.80
C ARG A 210 10.08 -8.88 7.49
N GLY A 211 9.07 -8.05 7.25
CA GLY A 211 9.02 -7.13 6.13
C GLY A 211 9.03 -7.78 4.74
N ARG A 212 9.77 -7.17 3.81
CA ARG A 212 9.80 -7.52 2.39
C ARG A 212 10.22 -8.97 2.11
N ILE A 213 11.06 -9.57 2.94
CA ILE A 213 11.51 -10.95 2.71
C ILE A 213 10.33 -11.94 2.67
N GLU A 214 9.26 -11.66 3.42
CA GLU A 214 8.02 -12.44 3.33
C GLU A 214 7.09 -11.93 2.24
N GLY A 215 7.04 -10.61 2.05
CA GLY A 215 6.25 -9.99 1.00
C GLY A 215 6.61 -10.49 -0.39
N VAL A 216 7.90 -10.64 -0.70
CA VAL A 216 8.34 -11.13 -2.01
C VAL A 216 7.91 -12.58 -2.26
N ARG A 217 7.93 -13.43 -1.23
CA ARG A 217 7.43 -14.80 -1.35
C ARG A 217 5.93 -14.83 -1.63
N LYS A 218 5.17 -13.99 -0.92
CA LYS A 218 3.71 -13.91 -1.07
C LYS A 218 3.31 -13.41 -2.46
N VAL A 219 3.93 -12.33 -2.96
CA VAL A 219 3.57 -11.80 -4.29
C VAL A 219 3.93 -12.76 -5.41
N LEU A 220 5.04 -13.49 -5.31
CA LEU A 220 5.44 -14.47 -6.32
C LEU A 220 4.58 -15.74 -6.32
N ALA A 221 4.00 -16.10 -5.18
CA ALA A 221 3.10 -17.24 -5.04
C ALA A 221 1.63 -16.89 -5.37
N ASP A 222 1.29 -15.62 -5.50
CA ASP A 222 -0.07 -15.18 -5.74
C ASP A 222 -0.49 -15.40 -7.20
N PRO A 223 -1.60 -16.11 -7.48
CA PRO A 223 -2.09 -16.26 -8.83
C PRO A 223 -2.59 -14.94 -9.46
N PHE A 224 -2.86 -13.92 -8.63
CA PHE A 224 -3.35 -12.61 -9.03
C PHE A 224 -2.23 -11.57 -9.13
N ASN A 225 -1.05 -11.94 -9.59
CA ASN A 225 0.03 -11.02 -9.89
C ASN A 225 0.17 -10.77 -11.40
N CYS A 226 1.05 -9.86 -11.80
CA CYS A 226 1.30 -9.51 -13.20
C CYS A 226 1.73 -10.72 -14.06
N LEU A 227 2.44 -11.69 -13.49
CA LEU A 227 2.87 -12.92 -14.19
C LEU A 227 1.77 -13.98 -14.24
N GLY A 228 0.70 -13.83 -13.46
CA GLY A 228 -0.39 -14.80 -13.34
C GLY A 228 -1.35 -14.81 -14.53
N ASP A 229 -2.19 -15.86 -14.60
CA ASP A 229 -3.12 -16.09 -15.71
C ASP A 229 -4.25 -15.05 -15.79
N TYR A 230 -4.46 -14.26 -14.73
CA TYR A 230 -5.54 -13.25 -14.63
C TYR A 230 -5.06 -11.83 -14.93
N SER A 231 -3.78 -11.66 -15.30
CA SER A 231 -3.20 -10.39 -15.74
C SER A 231 -3.78 -9.94 -17.08
N ASP A 232 -4.01 -8.63 -17.24
CA ASP A 232 -4.42 -8.05 -18.52
C ASP A 232 -3.22 -7.74 -19.43
N ASP A 233 -1.99 -7.95 -18.96
CA ASP A 233 -0.79 -7.83 -19.77
C ASP A 233 -0.48 -9.17 -20.47
N PRO A 234 -0.81 -9.32 -21.77
CA PRO A 234 -0.57 -10.57 -22.48
C PRO A 234 0.93 -10.84 -22.68
N ALA A 235 1.75 -9.79 -22.70
CA ALA A 235 3.20 -9.90 -22.83
C ALA A 235 3.88 -10.29 -21.51
N ARG A 236 3.16 -10.18 -20.38
CA ARG A 236 3.70 -10.42 -19.03
C ARG A 236 4.99 -9.65 -18.80
N ASN A 237 5.02 -8.41 -19.24
CA ASN A 237 6.16 -7.51 -19.06
C ASN A 237 6.16 -6.96 -17.63
N CYS A 238 6.63 -7.76 -16.69
CA CYS A 238 6.57 -7.53 -15.26
C CYS A 238 7.99 -7.43 -14.67
N PRO A 239 8.76 -6.38 -15.00
CA PRO A 239 10.16 -6.28 -14.57
C PRO A 239 10.30 -6.29 -13.04
N GLU A 240 9.39 -5.65 -12.31
CA GLU A 240 9.41 -5.60 -10.85
C GLU A 240 9.35 -7.00 -10.22
N LEU A 241 8.52 -7.91 -10.76
CA LEU A 241 8.43 -9.29 -10.28
C LEU A 241 9.59 -10.15 -10.80
N THR A 242 9.92 -9.99 -12.08
CA THR A 242 10.96 -10.80 -12.75
C THR A 242 12.32 -10.61 -12.10
N TYR A 243 12.65 -9.35 -11.74
CA TYR A 243 13.93 -8.97 -11.15
C TYR A 243 13.84 -8.69 -9.64
N ALA A 244 12.74 -9.09 -8.99
CA ALA A 244 12.57 -8.90 -7.54
C ALA A 244 13.72 -9.55 -6.76
N ARG A 245 14.38 -8.74 -5.94
CA ARG A 245 15.39 -9.24 -4.98
C ARG A 245 14.74 -10.20 -3.98
N ARG A 246 15.47 -11.23 -3.55
CA ARG A 246 14.97 -12.30 -2.67
C ARG A 246 15.92 -12.62 -1.51
N GLY A 247 16.95 -11.83 -1.33
CA GLY A 247 18.02 -12.09 -0.37
C GLY A 247 17.69 -11.70 1.07
N ILE A 248 18.62 -12.00 1.97
CA ILE A 248 18.48 -11.73 3.41
C ILE A 248 18.49 -10.23 3.72
N GLU A 249 19.01 -9.41 2.83
CA GLU A 249 19.01 -7.95 2.92
C GLU A 249 17.59 -7.35 3.04
N LEU A 250 16.58 -8.11 2.61
CA LEU A 250 15.18 -7.70 2.70
C LEU A 250 14.55 -7.93 4.09
N LEU A 251 15.29 -8.53 5.02
CA LEU A 251 14.79 -8.84 6.35
C LEU A 251 14.52 -7.55 7.14
N GLY A 252 13.29 -7.39 7.60
CA GLY A 252 12.85 -6.22 8.38
C GLY A 252 12.61 -4.96 7.55
N THR A 253 12.80 -5.01 6.22
CA THR A 253 12.57 -3.84 5.36
C THR A 253 11.08 -3.65 5.08
N THR A 254 10.66 -2.39 5.02
CA THR A 254 9.30 -1.98 4.66
C THR A 254 9.34 -0.94 3.55
N ARG A 255 8.27 -0.88 2.76
CA ARG A 255 8.18 0.02 1.62
C ARG A 255 8.18 1.48 2.08
N THR A 256 9.00 2.31 1.44
CA THR A 256 8.98 3.77 1.61
C THR A 256 7.58 4.32 1.31
N PRO A 257 6.89 4.92 2.28
CA PRO A 257 5.59 5.53 2.05
C PRO A 257 5.72 6.84 1.27
N SER A 258 4.67 7.21 0.53
CA SER A 258 4.53 8.59 0.06
C SER A 258 4.43 9.55 1.26
N LEU A 259 5.01 10.74 1.13
CA LEU A 259 4.84 11.81 2.13
C LEU A 259 3.70 12.76 1.78
N ARG A 260 2.93 12.48 0.71
CA ARG A 260 1.70 13.22 0.42
C ARG A 260 0.59 12.82 1.40
N ASN A 261 -0.21 13.79 1.81
CA ASN A 261 -1.36 13.57 2.68
C ASN A 261 -0.98 13.00 4.08
N LEU A 262 0.18 13.40 4.62
CA LEU A 262 0.69 12.93 5.91
C LEU A 262 -0.25 13.25 7.07
N GLY A 263 -0.73 14.48 7.17
CA GLY A 263 -1.56 14.95 8.27
C GLY A 263 -2.86 14.17 8.44
N ALA A 264 -3.29 13.45 7.38
CA ALA A 264 -4.50 12.64 7.41
C ALA A 264 -4.27 11.16 7.77
N THR A 265 -3.02 10.68 7.90
CA THR A 265 -2.69 9.25 7.95
C THR A 265 -1.99 8.78 9.22
N ALA A 266 -1.95 9.61 10.26
CA ALA A 266 -1.47 9.19 11.59
C ALA A 266 -2.31 8.02 12.13
N PRO A 267 -1.73 7.11 12.95
CA PRO A 267 -0.33 7.03 13.35
C PRO A 267 0.58 6.43 12.27
N TYR A 268 1.89 6.65 12.39
CA TYR A 268 2.89 6.33 11.38
C TYR A 268 3.65 5.04 11.66
N ALA A 269 4.47 4.63 10.68
CA ALA A 269 5.17 3.36 10.58
C ALA A 269 4.26 2.14 10.40
N HIS A 270 4.90 0.99 10.14
CA HIS A 270 4.20 -0.21 9.65
C HIS A 270 3.21 -0.86 10.64
N LYS A 271 3.31 -0.52 11.92
CA LYS A 271 2.35 -0.94 12.97
C LYS A 271 1.79 0.24 13.76
N GLY A 272 1.95 1.48 13.26
CA GLY A 272 1.48 2.69 13.94
C GLY A 272 2.27 3.01 15.21
N GLN A 273 3.58 2.75 15.21
CA GLN A 273 4.43 2.93 16.39
C GLN A 273 4.68 4.40 16.73
N GLN A 274 4.58 5.31 15.76
CA GLN A 274 4.76 6.74 15.96
C GLN A 274 3.41 7.46 15.86
N ALA A 275 3.05 8.21 16.89
CA ALA A 275 1.77 8.91 16.94
C ALA A 275 1.75 10.20 16.10
N SER A 276 2.91 10.82 15.89
CA SER A 276 3.07 12.10 15.20
C SER A 276 4.25 12.10 14.24
N VAL A 277 4.28 13.08 13.33
CA VAL A 277 5.45 13.34 12.46
C VAL A 277 6.68 13.68 13.32
N ALA A 278 6.49 14.41 14.41
CA ALA A 278 7.58 14.70 15.35
C ALA A 278 8.22 13.43 15.92
N ASP A 279 7.42 12.40 16.26
CA ASP A 279 7.94 11.11 16.73
C ASP A 279 8.74 10.39 15.65
N VAL A 280 8.30 10.47 14.38
CA VAL A 280 9.05 9.92 13.23
C VAL A 280 10.39 10.62 13.08
N LEU A 281 10.42 11.95 13.13
CA LEU A 281 11.65 12.73 13.02
C LEU A 281 12.61 12.47 14.19
N ASP A 282 12.07 12.32 15.41
CA ASP A 282 12.86 11.95 16.58
C ASP A 282 13.44 10.52 16.47
N GLN A 283 12.70 9.60 15.86
CA GLN A 283 13.20 8.24 15.52
C GLN A 283 14.45 8.33 14.62
N TYR A 284 14.41 9.09 13.52
CA TYR A 284 15.55 9.29 12.64
C TYR A 284 16.69 10.03 13.33
N ASN A 285 16.36 11.02 14.18
CA ASN A 285 17.37 11.78 14.91
C ASN A 285 18.13 10.94 15.95
N ARG A 286 17.51 9.88 16.49
CA ARG A 286 18.13 8.92 17.41
C ARG A 286 18.76 7.72 16.71
N SER A 287 18.25 7.34 15.55
CA SER A 287 18.66 6.19 14.76
C SER A 287 18.89 4.91 15.60
N PRO A 288 17.86 4.32 16.22
CA PRO A 288 18.03 3.13 17.03
C PRO A 288 18.47 1.93 16.17
N LEU A 289 19.16 0.98 16.79
CA LEU A 289 19.54 -0.26 16.11
C LEU A 289 18.27 -1.03 15.69
N ALA A 290 18.31 -1.60 14.49
CA ALA A 290 17.26 -2.48 14.03
C ALA A 290 17.17 -3.75 14.89
N MET A 291 15.98 -4.19 15.22
CA MET A 291 15.76 -5.44 15.97
C MET A 291 16.09 -6.68 15.13
N ILE A 292 15.91 -6.59 13.83
CA ILE A 292 16.27 -7.62 12.83
C ILE A 292 16.71 -6.93 11.53
N GLY A 293 17.53 -7.63 10.76
CA GLY A 293 18.09 -7.06 9.52
C GLY A 293 19.11 -5.96 9.81
N HIS A 294 19.30 -5.08 8.85
CA HIS A 294 20.24 -3.96 8.90
C HIS A 294 19.47 -2.63 8.89
N ASN A 295 19.83 -1.68 9.77
CA ASN A 295 19.26 -0.35 9.74
C ASN A 295 19.96 0.49 8.67
N GLU A 296 19.27 0.85 7.61
CA GLU A 296 19.81 1.70 6.53
C GLU A 296 19.88 3.19 6.93
N ALA A 297 19.15 3.60 7.97
CA ALA A 297 19.24 4.92 8.59
C ALA A 297 20.12 4.88 9.85
N GLU A 298 21.31 4.26 9.75
CA GLU A 298 22.16 3.89 10.90
C GLU A 298 22.86 5.07 11.60
N PHE A 299 22.88 6.25 10.98
CA PHE A 299 23.49 7.44 11.56
C PHE A 299 22.42 8.43 12.06
N PRO A 300 22.51 8.83 13.35
CA PRO A 300 21.67 9.89 13.87
C PRO A 300 21.80 11.17 13.04
N LEU A 301 20.71 11.85 12.76
CA LEU A 301 20.74 13.10 11.99
C LEU A 301 21.49 14.22 12.73
N GLY A 302 21.53 14.18 14.07
CA GLY A 302 22.23 15.17 14.89
C GLY A 302 21.58 16.56 14.87
N LEU A 303 20.32 16.63 14.46
CA LEU A 303 19.59 17.88 14.33
C LEU A 303 19.10 18.40 15.68
N SER A 304 19.15 19.73 15.86
CA SER A 304 18.57 20.40 17.01
C SER A 304 17.03 20.33 16.98
N ARG A 305 16.39 20.57 18.13
CA ARG A 305 14.91 20.67 18.21
C ARG A 305 14.32 21.72 17.28
N ARG A 306 15.07 22.77 16.96
CA ARG A 306 14.62 23.82 16.05
C ARG A 306 14.60 23.33 14.61
N GLU A 307 15.63 22.64 14.18
CA GLU A 307 15.74 22.04 12.85
C GLU A 307 14.70 20.95 12.62
N LEU A 308 14.44 20.10 13.61
CA LEU A 308 13.34 19.12 13.56
C LEU A 308 11.98 19.81 13.35
N ARG A 309 11.71 20.96 13.99
CA ARG A 309 10.47 21.73 13.74
C ARG A 309 10.41 22.31 12.33
N TRP A 310 11.53 22.71 11.74
CA TRP A 310 11.55 23.15 10.35
C TRP A 310 11.25 22.01 9.37
N LEU A 311 11.81 20.82 9.60
CA LEU A 311 11.45 19.64 8.84
C LEU A 311 9.96 19.30 8.97
N GLU A 312 9.42 19.33 10.16
CA GLU A 312 8.00 19.09 10.41
C GLU A 312 7.11 20.12 9.67
N ALA A 313 7.50 21.40 9.70
CA ALA A 313 6.80 22.44 8.97
C ALA A 313 6.83 22.19 7.45
N PHE A 314 7.99 21.84 6.90
CA PHE A 314 8.09 21.47 5.48
C PHE A 314 7.19 20.27 5.14
N LEU A 315 7.24 19.19 5.92
CA LEU A 315 6.41 18.00 5.70
C LEU A 315 4.91 18.33 5.71
N ALA A 316 4.47 19.22 6.59
CA ALA A 316 3.08 19.70 6.62
C ALA A 316 2.69 20.54 5.38
N SER A 317 3.65 21.04 4.60
CA SER A 317 3.38 21.75 3.35
C SER A 317 3.06 20.83 2.18
N LEU A 318 3.24 19.51 2.35
CA LEU A 318 2.99 18.49 1.34
C LEU A 318 1.54 17.98 1.30
N ASP A 319 0.69 18.46 2.24
CA ASP A 319 -0.74 18.13 2.37
C ASP A 319 -1.64 19.02 1.51
#